data_119fed98c8bc80bb1da32c7bf8f55150
#
_entry.id   119fed98c8bc80bb1da32c7bf8f55150
#
_cell.length_a   1.000
_cell.length_b   1.000
_cell.length_c   1.000
_cell.angle_alpha   90.00
_cell.angle_beta   90.00
_cell.angle_gamma   90.00
#
_symmetry.space_group_name_H-M   'P 1'
#
loop_
_entity.id
_entity.type
_entity.pdbx_description
1 polymer ?
#
loop_
_entity_poly.entity_id
_entity_poly.type
_entity_poly.pdbx_seq_one_letter_code
_entity_poly.pdbx_strand_id
1 'polypeptide(L)'
;MHRLRLLLLLALVLLVPASAALGAVRSGTPGPDRLKARSSEPQQINGSGGGDTIFGGVANDVLLGETGHDRIFGGGGDDTIDGGSGDDSLQGQLGADDVTGGFGRDVLDGGDGDDLLDSGSAGDRVAGGAGNDTIHAGGGTDIVAAGSGNDTVYADSGKDALDAGEGDDVVYVNNGTAVGTVDCGPGTDTIYINPYANRGGVSNAKALRTGRIRSCETVVEQVRTKDPTVGVHRMVRSTRGRTLRGTPLKDTLLGGSGPDRLFGEAGDDVLWGNRLPTGPSRGLDRIDGGDGADTIYGSRGSNAIDGGPGDDYLQGGPGNNTIAGGSGDDTVRLTGDGRNRVSTGEGNDVVEAYSRTPVTIDCGAGGDRVNIGFNRHVKTVGCETVTKRYK
;
A
#
# COMPACT_ATOMS: atom_id res chain seq x y z
N MET A 1 57.46 34.81 5.08
CA MET A 1 57.06 33.93 3.99
C MET A 1 56.16 32.80 4.55
N HIS A 2 54.90 33.12 4.73
CA HIS A 2 53.92 32.11 5.15
C HIS A 2 52.86 32.05 4.09
N ARG A 3 52.78 30.89 3.41
CA ARG A 3 51.78 30.63 2.41
C ARG A 3 50.48 30.18 3.10
N LEU A 4 49.48 31.05 2.96
CA LEU A 4 48.10 30.81 3.34
C LEU A 4 47.49 29.73 2.40
N ARG A 5 47.18 28.55 2.93
CA ARG A 5 46.44 27.54 2.21
C ARG A 5 44.96 27.79 2.44
N LEU A 6 44.30 28.25 1.39
CA LEU A 6 42.85 28.38 1.29
C LEU A 6 42.24 26.98 1.19
N LEU A 7 41.58 26.51 2.23
CA LEU A 7 40.74 25.32 2.20
C LEU A 7 39.42 25.67 1.50
N LEU A 8 39.30 25.18 0.28
CA LEU A 8 38.03 25.18 -0.45
C LEU A 8 37.16 24.06 0.16
N LEU A 9 36.25 24.40 1.06
CA LEU A 9 35.16 23.53 1.44
C LEU A 9 34.22 23.41 0.25
N LEU A 10 34.32 22.29 -0.49
CA LEU A 10 33.30 21.91 -1.44
C LEU A 10 32.08 21.48 -0.63
N ALA A 11 31.11 22.36 -0.47
CA ALA A 11 29.78 21.97 -0.03
C ALA A 11 29.19 21.07 -1.13
N LEU A 12 29.20 19.76 -0.86
CA LEU A 12 28.44 18.80 -1.62
C LEU A 12 26.96 19.07 -1.28
N VAL A 13 26.33 19.92 -2.06
CA VAL A 13 24.87 20.01 -2.10
C VAL A 13 24.42 18.67 -2.66
N LEU A 14 24.00 17.77 -1.79
CA LEU A 14 23.13 16.67 -2.18
C LEU A 14 21.89 17.33 -2.79
N LEU A 15 21.82 17.34 -4.12
CA LEU A 15 20.54 17.48 -4.80
C LEU A 15 19.75 16.22 -4.39
N VAL A 16 18.90 16.38 -3.39
CA VAL A 16 17.71 15.55 -3.26
C VAL A 16 16.96 15.82 -4.57
N PRO A 17 16.65 14.80 -5.39
CA PRO A 17 15.79 15.06 -6.53
C PRO A 17 14.52 15.68 -5.96
N ALA A 18 14.19 16.87 -6.46
CA ALA A 18 12.89 17.48 -6.18
C ALA A 18 11.85 16.37 -6.45
N SER A 19 11.03 16.06 -5.47
CA SER A 19 9.86 15.23 -5.67
C SER A 19 9.15 15.79 -6.89
N ALA A 20 9.13 15.03 -7.97
CA ALA A 20 8.39 15.43 -9.16
C ALA A 20 6.96 15.66 -8.69
N ALA A 21 6.50 16.89 -8.76
CA ALA A 21 5.13 17.21 -8.36
C ALA A 21 4.21 16.26 -9.13
N LEU A 22 3.51 15.39 -8.42
CA LEU A 22 2.51 14.50 -9.02
C LEU A 22 1.61 15.33 -9.93
N GLY A 23 1.48 14.91 -11.17
CA GLY A 23 0.61 15.54 -12.16
C GLY A 23 -0.86 15.49 -11.71
N ALA A 24 -1.77 15.84 -12.60
CA ALA A 24 -3.19 15.91 -12.26
C ALA A 24 -3.74 14.59 -11.71
N VAL A 25 -4.31 14.62 -10.53
CA VAL A 25 -5.06 13.48 -9.95
C VAL A 25 -6.28 13.20 -10.82
N ARG A 26 -6.47 11.95 -11.19
CA ARG A 26 -7.63 11.47 -11.95
C ARG A 26 -8.40 10.42 -11.16
N SER A 27 -9.68 10.66 -11.00
CA SER A 27 -10.55 9.78 -10.22
C SER A 27 -11.66 9.20 -11.08
N GLY A 28 -11.97 7.94 -10.84
CA GLY A 28 -13.12 7.23 -11.36
C GLY A 28 -14.41 7.54 -10.62
N THR A 29 -15.42 6.72 -10.88
CA THR A 29 -16.75 6.75 -10.27
C THR A 29 -16.92 5.54 -9.33
N PRO A 30 -18.02 5.40 -8.57
CA PRO A 30 -18.30 4.18 -7.82
C PRO A 30 -18.72 2.96 -8.69
N GLY A 31 -18.54 2.97 -9.97
CA GLY A 31 -18.85 1.88 -10.89
C GLY A 31 -17.69 1.66 -11.86
N PRO A 32 -17.73 0.59 -12.65
CA PRO A 32 -16.62 0.21 -13.52
C PRO A 32 -16.19 1.32 -14.46
N ASP A 33 -14.90 1.65 -14.43
CA ASP A 33 -14.28 2.71 -15.21
C ASP A 33 -13.12 2.20 -16.08
N ARG A 34 -12.76 3.00 -17.08
CA ARG A 34 -11.52 2.84 -17.83
C ARG A 34 -10.71 4.12 -17.76
N LEU A 35 -9.68 4.08 -16.95
CA LEU A 35 -8.82 5.23 -16.65
C LEU A 35 -7.46 5.06 -17.33
N LYS A 36 -6.88 6.16 -17.81
CA LYS A 36 -5.56 6.12 -18.43
C LYS A 36 -4.82 7.42 -18.14
N ALA A 37 -3.53 7.35 -17.84
CA ALA A 37 -2.64 8.50 -17.80
C ALA A 37 -2.68 9.28 -19.13
N ARG A 38 -2.58 10.58 -19.07
CA ARG A 38 -2.73 11.49 -20.23
C ARG A 38 -1.43 12.18 -20.64
N SER A 39 -0.39 12.03 -19.85
CA SER A 39 0.89 12.67 -20.08
C SER A 39 2.03 11.69 -19.83
N SER A 40 3.23 12.11 -20.18
CA SER A 40 4.46 11.44 -19.79
C SER A 40 4.99 11.92 -18.43
N GLU A 41 4.21 12.72 -17.71
CA GLU A 41 4.52 13.20 -16.37
C GLU A 41 3.83 12.30 -15.33
N PRO A 42 4.41 12.13 -14.14
CA PRO A 42 3.83 11.35 -13.06
C PRO A 42 2.38 11.75 -12.75
N GLN A 43 1.49 10.79 -12.59
CA GLN A 43 0.08 11.03 -12.30
C GLN A 43 -0.41 10.14 -11.15
N GLN A 44 -1.40 10.61 -10.45
CA GLN A 44 -2.17 9.79 -9.54
C GLN A 44 -3.52 9.44 -10.18
N ILE A 45 -3.82 8.14 -10.27
CA ILE A 45 -5.10 7.63 -10.78
C ILE A 45 -5.75 6.78 -9.72
N ASN A 46 -7.02 7.09 -9.45
CA ASN A 46 -7.80 6.41 -8.44
C ASN A 46 -9.08 5.84 -9.06
N GLY A 47 -9.30 4.53 -8.97
CA GLY A 47 -10.47 3.83 -9.49
C GLY A 47 -11.74 4.19 -8.74
N SER A 48 -11.71 4.24 -7.43
CA SER A 48 -12.80 4.50 -6.47
C SER A 48 -13.55 3.24 -6.07
N GLY A 49 -14.29 2.64 -6.94
CA GLY A 49 -15.03 1.43 -6.66
C GLY A 49 -15.70 0.89 -7.89
N GLY A 50 -15.95 -0.40 -7.89
CA GLY A 50 -16.37 -1.12 -9.08
C GLY A 50 -15.19 -1.92 -9.63
N GLY A 51 -15.34 -2.61 -10.73
CA GLY A 51 -14.23 -3.33 -11.37
C GLY A 51 -13.58 -2.45 -12.44
N ASP A 52 -12.51 -1.78 -12.10
CA ASP A 52 -11.89 -0.76 -12.93
C ASP A 52 -10.78 -1.31 -13.83
N THR A 53 -10.45 -0.57 -14.87
CA THR A 53 -9.25 -0.82 -15.68
C THR A 53 -8.42 0.46 -15.72
N ILE A 54 -7.24 0.41 -15.10
CA ILE A 54 -6.35 1.56 -14.93
C ILE A 54 -5.08 1.32 -15.73
N PHE A 55 -4.63 2.35 -16.43
CA PHE A 55 -3.36 2.37 -17.15
C PHE A 55 -2.56 3.58 -16.70
N GLY A 56 -1.39 3.36 -16.19
CA GLY A 56 -0.37 4.37 -15.94
C GLY A 56 0.18 4.94 -17.25
N GLY A 57 1.42 4.85 -17.48
CA GLY A 57 1.98 5.44 -18.68
C GLY A 57 3.42 5.07 -18.90
N VAL A 58 4.30 6.07 -18.94
CA VAL A 58 5.75 5.90 -19.07
C VAL A 58 6.49 6.68 -17.97
N ALA A 59 5.81 7.16 -16.99
CA ALA A 59 6.32 7.93 -15.86
C ALA A 59 5.96 7.24 -14.57
N ASN A 60 6.65 7.55 -13.49
CA ASN A 60 6.39 7.01 -12.17
C ASN A 60 4.99 7.44 -11.68
N ASP A 61 4.01 6.57 -11.78
CA ASP A 61 2.61 6.85 -11.50
C ASP A 61 2.18 6.25 -10.14
N VAL A 62 1.11 6.80 -9.56
CA VAL A 62 0.43 6.22 -8.39
C VAL A 62 -0.95 5.75 -8.81
N LEU A 63 -1.19 4.44 -8.76
CA LEU A 63 -2.38 3.80 -9.30
C LEU A 63 -3.12 3.04 -8.20
N LEU A 64 -4.32 3.49 -7.86
CA LEU A 64 -5.12 2.96 -6.77
C LEU A 64 -6.42 2.36 -7.31
N GLY A 65 -6.67 1.06 -7.11
CA GLY A 65 -7.92 0.38 -7.46
C GLY A 65 -9.05 0.69 -6.50
N GLU A 66 -8.74 0.69 -5.21
CA GLU A 66 -9.63 0.87 -4.06
C GLU A 66 -10.54 -0.33 -3.82
N THR A 67 -11.78 -0.32 -4.26
CA THR A 67 -12.72 -1.42 -4.00
C THR A 67 -13.29 -1.97 -5.30
N GLY A 68 -13.14 -3.26 -5.51
CA GLY A 68 -13.67 -3.87 -6.74
C GLY A 68 -12.83 -5.07 -7.16
N HIS A 69 -12.97 -5.46 -8.40
CA HIS A 69 -12.07 -6.41 -9.03
C HIS A 69 -11.37 -5.64 -10.16
N ASP A 70 -10.21 -5.12 -9.83
CA ASP A 70 -9.57 -4.14 -10.66
C ASP A 70 -8.49 -4.76 -11.56
N ARG A 71 -8.20 -4.10 -12.67
CA ARG A 71 -7.07 -4.39 -13.53
C ARG A 71 -6.21 -3.16 -13.66
N ILE A 72 -4.97 -3.25 -13.16
CA ILE A 72 -4.06 -2.13 -13.14
C ILE A 72 -2.79 -2.48 -13.90
N PHE A 73 -2.37 -1.56 -14.74
CA PHE A 73 -1.16 -1.66 -15.54
C PHE A 73 -0.33 -0.40 -15.29
N GLY A 74 0.83 -0.55 -14.67
CA GLY A 74 1.77 0.54 -14.38
C GLY A 74 2.29 1.14 -15.68
N GLY A 75 3.03 0.38 -16.40
CA GLY A 75 3.52 0.77 -17.72
C GLY A 75 5.01 0.83 -17.80
N GLY A 76 5.57 1.98 -17.67
CA GLY A 76 7.01 2.19 -17.57
C GLY A 76 7.28 3.33 -16.61
N GLY A 77 8.43 3.26 -15.95
CA GLY A 77 8.75 4.09 -14.81
C GLY A 77 8.54 3.29 -13.52
N ASP A 78 9.00 3.80 -12.41
CA ASP A 78 8.85 3.17 -11.11
C ASP A 78 7.48 3.54 -10.55
N ASP A 79 6.53 2.62 -10.63
CA ASP A 79 5.13 2.86 -10.31
C ASP A 79 4.79 2.38 -8.88
N THR A 80 3.80 3.04 -8.26
CA THR A 80 3.18 2.56 -7.03
C THR A 80 1.77 2.10 -7.34
N ILE A 81 1.48 0.82 -7.11
CA ILE A 81 0.21 0.19 -7.46
C ILE A 81 -0.43 -0.42 -6.21
N ASP A 82 -1.67 -0.05 -5.91
CA ASP A 82 -2.47 -0.64 -4.84
C ASP A 82 -3.80 -1.15 -5.41
N GLY A 83 -4.02 -2.47 -5.36
CA GLY A 83 -5.27 -3.09 -5.77
C GLY A 83 -6.42 -2.76 -4.83
N GLY A 84 -6.14 -2.81 -3.53
CA GLY A 84 -7.07 -2.45 -2.48
C GLY A 84 -7.91 -3.61 -1.99
N SER A 85 -9.18 -3.66 -2.29
CA SER A 85 -10.05 -4.76 -1.86
C SER A 85 -10.85 -5.34 -3.01
N GLY A 86 -10.69 -6.62 -3.24
CA GLY A 86 -11.33 -7.38 -4.29
C GLY A 86 -10.39 -8.48 -4.78
N ASP A 87 -10.74 -9.19 -5.82
CA ASP A 87 -9.80 -10.09 -6.49
C ASP A 87 -9.21 -9.31 -7.66
N ASP A 88 -7.98 -8.80 -7.52
CA ASP A 88 -7.38 -7.83 -8.42
C ASP A 88 -6.32 -8.45 -9.37
N SER A 89 -6.00 -7.74 -10.45
CA SER A 89 -4.94 -8.12 -11.39
C SER A 89 -4.04 -6.92 -11.66
N LEU A 90 -2.82 -6.98 -11.14
CA LEU A 90 -1.88 -5.88 -11.07
C LEU A 90 -0.63 -6.23 -11.87
N GLN A 91 -0.15 -5.32 -12.69
CA GLN A 91 1.06 -5.47 -13.48
C GLN A 91 1.90 -4.19 -13.42
N GLY A 92 3.12 -4.28 -12.88
CA GLY A 92 4.10 -3.18 -12.88
C GLY A 92 4.57 -2.90 -14.30
N GLN A 93 5.04 -3.88 -14.98
CA GLN A 93 5.60 -3.93 -16.33
C GLN A 93 7.07 -3.52 -16.39
N LEU A 94 7.46 -2.29 -16.66
CA LEU A 94 8.85 -1.84 -16.78
C LEU A 94 9.17 -0.82 -15.67
N GLY A 95 10.19 -1.04 -14.90
CA GLY A 95 10.66 -0.16 -13.83
C GLY A 95 10.76 -0.88 -12.51
N ALA A 96 11.24 -0.21 -11.49
CA ALA A 96 11.24 -0.75 -10.14
C ALA A 96 9.92 -0.38 -9.45
N ASP A 97 8.98 -1.32 -9.45
CA ASP A 97 7.59 -1.07 -9.06
C ASP A 97 7.30 -1.50 -7.61
N ASP A 98 6.44 -0.75 -6.91
CA ASP A 98 5.87 -1.12 -5.60
C ASP A 98 4.41 -1.53 -5.79
N VAL A 99 4.14 -2.85 -5.70
CA VAL A 99 2.83 -3.42 -6.03
C VAL A 99 2.23 -4.10 -4.82
N THR A 100 1.11 -3.59 -4.34
CA THR A 100 0.34 -4.15 -3.23
C THR A 100 -0.98 -4.72 -3.75
N GLY A 101 -1.26 -6.01 -3.49
CA GLY A 101 -2.53 -6.68 -3.81
C GLY A 101 -3.66 -6.24 -2.88
N GLY A 102 -3.43 -6.41 -1.59
CA GLY A 102 -4.36 -5.97 -0.56
C GLY A 102 -5.27 -7.08 -0.03
N PHE A 103 -6.57 -6.94 -0.18
CA PHE A 103 -7.55 -7.93 0.29
C PHE A 103 -8.24 -8.61 -0.87
N GLY A 104 -8.12 -9.89 -0.95
CA GLY A 104 -8.77 -10.70 -1.98
C GLY A 104 -7.79 -11.73 -2.52
N ARG A 105 -8.16 -12.37 -3.61
CA ARG A 105 -7.27 -13.29 -4.30
C ARG A 105 -6.71 -12.58 -5.51
N ASP A 106 -5.50 -12.12 -5.34
CA ASP A 106 -4.88 -11.21 -6.27
C ASP A 106 -3.90 -11.93 -7.21
N VAL A 107 -3.65 -11.29 -8.33
CA VAL A 107 -2.63 -11.69 -9.29
C VAL A 107 -1.71 -10.51 -9.50
N LEU A 108 -0.48 -10.63 -9.01
CA LEU A 108 0.57 -9.63 -9.13
C LEU A 108 1.64 -10.10 -10.10
N ASP A 109 2.11 -9.20 -10.94
CA ASP A 109 3.20 -9.40 -11.88
C ASP A 109 4.07 -8.11 -11.85
N GLY A 110 5.29 -8.19 -11.28
CA GLY A 110 6.22 -7.06 -11.22
C GLY A 110 6.62 -6.65 -12.63
N GLY A 111 7.27 -7.54 -13.34
CA GLY A 111 7.68 -7.33 -14.73
C GLY A 111 9.19 -7.29 -14.92
N ASP A 112 9.70 -6.25 -15.56
CA ASP A 112 11.13 -6.03 -15.70
C ASP A 112 11.57 -4.93 -14.72
N GLY A 113 12.43 -5.22 -13.78
CA GLY A 113 12.96 -4.28 -12.79
C GLY A 113 13.14 -4.90 -11.42
N ASP A 114 13.73 -4.17 -10.49
CA ASP A 114 13.88 -4.65 -9.11
C ASP A 114 12.61 -4.27 -8.33
N ASP A 115 11.64 -5.19 -8.26
CA ASP A 115 10.28 -4.91 -7.79
C ASP A 115 10.07 -5.23 -6.30
N LEU A 116 9.15 -4.51 -5.67
CA LEU A 116 8.62 -4.81 -4.34
C LEU A 116 7.16 -5.25 -4.45
N LEU A 117 6.88 -6.53 -4.14
CA LEU A 117 5.55 -7.10 -4.27
C LEU A 117 5.02 -7.55 -2.91
N ASP A 118 3.87 -7.04 -2.49
CA ASP A 118 3.14 -7.51 -1.30
C ASP A 118 1.75 -8.00 -1.71
N SER A 119 1.51 -9.30 -1.64
CA SER A 119 0.23 -9.83 -2.10
C SER A 119 -0.91 -9.61 -1.12
N GLY A 120 -0.60 -9.38 0.16
CA GLY A 120 -1.60 -9.05 1.16
C GLY A 120 -2.26 -10.25 1.80
N SER A 121 -3.55 -10.43 1.63
CA SER A 121 -4.29 -11.47 2.34
C SER A 121 -5.22 -12.27 1.46
N ALA A 122 -5.29 -13.53 1.65
CA ALA A 122 -5.99 -14.63 0.99
C ALA A 122 -5.01 -15.43 0.11
N GLY A 123 -5.47 -16.16 -0.88
CA GLY A 123 -4.59 -17.06 -1.64
C GLY A 123 -4.24 -16.48 -3.00
N ASP A 124 -3.05 -15.96 -3.13
CA ASP A 124 -2.63 -15.09 -4.21
C ASP A 124 -1.72 -15.79 -5.24
N ARG A 125 -1.52 -15.14 -6.38
CA ARG A 125 -0.51 -15.50 -7.37
C ARG A 125 0.41 -14.32 -7.59
N VAL A 126 1.72 -14.53 -7.37
CA VAL A 126 2.73 -13.50 -7.52
C VAL A 126 3.80 -13.98 -8.48
N ALA A 127 4.13 -13.13 -9.43
CA ALA A 127 5.31 -13.26 -10.28
C ALA A 127 6.19 -12.02 -10.07
N GLY A 128 7.47 -12.21 -9.73
CA GLY A 128 8.44 -11.11 -9.67
C GLY A 128 8.76 -10.63 -11.07
N GLY A 129 9.40 -11.49 -11.85
CA GLY A 129 9.71 -11.21 -13.24
C GLY A 129 11.17 -11.26 -13.54
N ALA A 130 11.74 -10.20 -14.01
CA ALA A 130 13.16 -10.08 -14.27
C ALA A 130 13.76 -8.91 -13.49
N GLY A 131 14.74 -9.18 -12.66
CA GLY A 131 15.37 -8.23 -11.75
C GLY A 131 15.55 -8.83 -10.38
N ASN A 132 16.04 -8.08 -9.41
CA ASN A 132 16.21 -8.58 -8.05
C ASN A 132 15.00 -8.19 -7.20
N ASP A 133 14.03 -9.07 -7.17
CA ASP A 133 12.73 -8.77 -6.59
C ASP A 133 12.66 -9.04 -5.07
N THR A 134 11.84 -8.28 -4.39
CA THR A 134 11.47 -8.54 -3.00
C THR A 134 9.98 -8.87 -2.92
N ILE A 135 9.65 -10.11 -2.53
CA ILE A 135 8.29 -10.63 -2.56
C ILE A 135 7.82 -11.01 -1.16
N HIS A 136 6.72 -10.44 -0.71
CA HIS A 136 5.95 -10.82 0.46
C HIS A 136 4.68 -11.57 0.04
N ALA A 137 4.63 -12.86 0.33
CA ALA A 137 3.47 -13.69 -0.01
C ALA A 137 2.26 -13.46 0.90
N GLY A 138 2.44 -12.71 1.99
CA GLY A 138 1.35 -12.31 2.86
C GLY A 138 0.67 -13.45 3.61
N GLY A 139 -0.64 -13.44 3.62
CA GLY A 139 -1.40 -14.42 4.39
C GLY A 139 -2.38 -15.21 3.57
N GLY A 140 -2.16 -16.52 3.41
CA GLY A 140 -3.06 -17.31 2.60
C GLY A 140 -2.54 -18.68 2.24
N THR A 141 -2.73 -19.06 1.02
CA THR A 141 -2.08 -20.21 0.39
C THR A 141 -1.69 -19.76 -1.00
N ASP A 142 -0.47 -19.32 -1.10
CA ASP A 142 -0.01 -18.48 -2.18
C ASP A 142 0.83 -19.28 -3.18
N ILE A 143 0.89 -18.80 -4.41
CA ILE A 143 1.74 -19.34 -5.46
C ILE A 143 2.65 -18.20 -5.90
N VAL A 144 3.95 -18.36 -5.63
CA VAL A 144 4.97 -17.37 -5.96
C VAL A 144 5.94 -17.95 -6.94
N ALA A 145 6.26 -17.19 -7.99
CA ALA A 145 7.37 -17.41 -8.90
C ALA A 145 8.18 -16.11 -8.93
N ALA A 146 9.37 -16.10 -8.31
CA ALA A 146 10.13 -14.86 -8.24
C ALA A 146 10.73 -14.51 -9.60
N GLY A 147 11.38 -15.44 -10.27
CA GLY A 147 11.71 -15.21 -11.68
C GLY A 147 13.18 -15.33 -12.03
N SER A 148 13.76 -14.27 -12.52
CA SER A 148 15.20 -14.24 -12.85
C SER A 148 15.86 -13.03 -12.20
N GLY A 149 16.96 -13.26 -11.53
CA GLY A 149 17.70 -12.29 -10.73
C GLY A 149 17.93 -12.82 -9.32
N ASN A 150 18.52 -12.04 -8.44
CA ASN A 150 18.77 -12.46 -7.07
C ASN A 150 17.61 -12.01 -6.17
N ASP A 151 16.67 -12.89 -5.98
CA ASP A 151 15.38 -12.56 -5.36
C ASP A 151 15.36 -12.78 -3.84
N THR A 152 14.51 -12.04 -3.17
CA THR A 152 14.22 -12.24 -1.74
C THR A 152 12.74 -12.56 -1.55
N VAL A 153 12.42 -13.79 -1.13
CA VAL A 153 11.04 -14.27 -0.99
C VAL A 153 10.69 -14.55 0.47
N TYR A 154 9.68 -13.88 0.98
CA TYR A 154 9.08 -14.11 2.29
C TYR A 154 7.77 -14.89 2.15
N ALA A 155 7.73 -16.12 2.67
CA ALA A 155 6.51 -16.96 2.63
C ALA A 155 5.39 -16.47 3.55
N ASP A 156 5.71 -15.60 4.49
CA ASP A 156 4.82 -15.07 5.51
C ASP A 156 3.89 -16.13 6.15
N SER A 157 2.58 -16.12 5.97
CA SER A 157 1.72 -17.07 6.68
C SER A 157 0.83 -17.89 5.75
N GLY A 158 1.11 -19.17 5.60
CA GLY A 158 0.30 -20.03 4.73
C GLY A 158 0.90 -21.38 4.45
N LYS A 159 0.34 -22.04 3.46
CA LYS A 159 0.91 -23.25 2.87
C LYS A 159 1.28 -22.96 1.42
N ASP A 160 2.27 -22.16 1.27
CA ASP A 160 2.60 -21.53 0.02
C ASP A 160 3.44 -22.46 -0.88
N ALA A 161 3.32 -22.26 -2.17
CA ALA A 161 4.14 -22.90 -3.18
C ALA A 161 5.05 -21.83 -3.79
N LEU A 162 6.36 -21.91 -3.49
CA LEU A 162 7.35 -20.93 -3.86
C LEU A 162 8.31 -21.55 -4.89
N ASP A 163 8.58 -20.79 -5.94
CA ASP A 163 9.62 -21.03 -6.93
C ASP A 163 10.47 -19.75 -6.98
N ALA A 164 11.72 -19.82 -6.50
CA ALA A 164 12.57 -18.63 -6.46
C ALA A 164 13.16 -18.30 -7.84
N GLY A 165 13.45 -19.30 -8.66
CA GLY A 165 13.78 -19.04 -10.06
C GLY A 165 15.27 -19.14 -10.39
N GLU A 166 15.76 -18.28 -11.28
CA GLU A 166 17.16 -18.23 -11.69
C GLU A 166 17.89 -17.11 -10.92
N GLY A 167 18.99 -17.41 -10.25
CA GLY A 167 19.84 -16.47 -9.54
C GLY A 167 20.23 -16.96 -8.16
N ASP A 168 20.97 -16.14 -7.42
CA ASP A 168 21.37 -16.45 -6.05
C ASP A 168 20.30 -15.91 -5.07
N ASP A 169 19.32 -16.76 -4.74
CA ASP A 169 18.09 -16.36 -4.07
C ASP A 169 18.13 -16.53 -2.55
N VAL A 170 17.27 -15.74 -1.86
CA VAL A 170 17.08 -15.82 -0.42
C VAL A 170 15.61 -16.08 -0.10
N VAL A 171 15.30 -17.24 0.49
CA VAL A 171 13.92 -17.65 0.80
C VAL A 171 13.69 -17.79 2.31
N TYR A 172 12.72 -17.07 2.84
CA TYR A 172 12.36 -17.09 4.26
C TYR A 172 11.05 -17.89 4.48
N VAL A 173 11.17 -19.10 5.03
CA VAL A 173 10.04 -19.92 5.47
C VAL A 173 10.07 -20.20 6.97
N ASN A 174 10.75 -19.35 7.72
CA ASN A 174 10.96 -19.50 9.17
C ASN A 174 9.90 -18.77 10.03
N ASN A 175 8.75 -18.45 9.47
CA ASN A 175 7.65 -17.69 10.07
C ASN A 175 6.77 -18.46 11.08
N GLY A 176 7.07 -19.72 11.36
CA GLY A 176 6.32 -20.56 12.31
C GLY A 176 5.14 -21.31 11.70
N THR A 177 4.87 -21.14 10.40
CA THR A 177 3.88 -21.90 9.64
C THR A 177 4.54 -23.01 8.81
N ALA A 178 3.77 -23.96 8.32
CA ALA A 178 4.27 -25.01 7.45
C ALA A 178 4.15 -24.56 6.00
N VAL A 179 5.27 -24.37 5.33
CA VAL A 179 5.28 -24.13 3.88
C VAL A 179 4.74 -25.35 3.11
N GLY A 180 4.11 -25.12 1.98
CA GLY A 180 3.67 -26.17 1.06
C GLY A 180 4.86 -26.82 0.34
N THR A 181 5.39 -26.14 -0.65
CA THR A 181 6.58 -26.52 -1.44
C THR A 181 7.48 -25.32 -1.66
N VAL A 182 8.78 -25.57 -1.76
CA VAL A 182 9.77 -24.56 -2.17
C VAL A 182 10.72 -25.21 -3.17
N ASP A 183 10.93 -24.55 -4.29
CA ASP A 183 12.01 -24.80 -5.22
C ASP A 183 12.87 -23.53 -5.25
N CYS A 184 14.13 -23.62 -4.86
CA CYS A 184 15.00 -22.44 -4.92
C CYS A 184 15.52 -22.19 -6.34
N GLY A 185 15.59 -23.22 -7.17
CA GLY A 185 15.96 -23.06 -8.58
C GLY A 185 17.45 -23.24 -8.87
N PRO A 186 17.91 -22.75 -10.03
CA PRO A 186 19.32 -22.70 -10.40
C PRO A 186 20.03 -21.48 -9.81
N GLY A 187 21.07 -21.70 -9.00
CA GLY A 187 21.86 -20.64 -8.39
C GLY A 187 22.64 -21.09 -7.17
N THR A 188 23.00 -20.17 -6.32
CA THR A 188 23.55 -20.42 -4.99
C THR A 188 22.62 -19.91 -3.92
N ASP A 189 21.59 -20.69 -3.64
CA ASP A 189 20.43 -20.24 -2.90
C ASP A 189 20.53 -20.46 -1.40
N THR A 190 19.94 -19.53 -0.64
CA THR A 190 19.87 -19.61 0.81
C THR A 190 18.42 -19.66 1.28
N ILE A 191 18.07 -20.72 2.04
CA ILE A 191 16.75 -20.82 2.66
C ILE A 191 16.84 -20.78 4.18
N TYR A 192 16.01 -19.96 4.79
CA TYR A 192 15.82 -19.86 6.23
C TYR A 192 14.60 -20.67 6.68
N ILE A 193 14.81 -21.70 7.50
CA ILE A 193 13.75 -22.61 7.96
C ILE A 193 13.59 -22.60 9.49
N ASN A 194 12.41 -22.92 9.96
CA ASN A 194 12.17 -23.20 11.38
C ASN A 194 12.72 -24.56 11.78
N PRO A 195 13.66 -24.65 12.75
CA PRO A 195 14.23 -25.92 13.20
C PRO A 195 13.23 -26.76 14.02
N TYR A 196 12.24 -26.13 14.64
CA TYR A 196 11.31 -26.80 15.56
C TYR A 196 9.85 -26.61 15.13
N ALA A 197 9.04 -27.65 15.31
CA ALA A 197 7.60 -27.51 15.22
C ALA A 197 7.09 -26.66 16.41
N ASN A 198 6.52 -25.52 16.17
CA ASN A 198 5.75 -24.80 17.19
C ASN A 198 4.57 -25.68 17.65
N ARG A 199 4.05 -25.46 18.86
CA ARG A 199 2.98 -26.28 19.47
C ARG A 199 1.85 -26.60 18.48
N GLY A 200 1.88 -27.81 17.90
CA GLY A 200 0.91 -28.30 16.90
C GLY A 200 1.28 -28.05 15.42
N GLY A 201 2.44 -27.45 15.11
CA GLY A 201 2.88 -27.13 13.75
C GLY A 201 3.79 -28.19 13.11
N VAL A 202 3.84 -28.20 11.79
CA VAL A 202 4.78 -29.00 11.00
C VAL A 202 6.08 -28.20 10.84
N SER A 203 7.19 -28.75 11.33
CA SER A 203 8.51 -28.16 11.13
C SER A 203 8.86 -28.11 9.64
N ASN A 204 9.35 -26.97 9.12
CA ASN A 204 9.86 -26.85 7.76
C ASN A 204 11.10 -27.71 7.54
N ALA A 205 11.84 -28.08 8.59
CA ALA A 205 12.85 -29.12 8.54
C ALA A 205 12.29 -30.49 8.10
N LYS A 206 11.00 -30.79 8.37
CA LYS A 206 10.33 -31.97 7.81
C LYS A 206 10.09 -31.80 6.30
N ALA A 207 9.71 -30.62 5.85
CA ALA A 207 9.53 -30.33 4.42
C ALA A 207 10.82 -30.55 3.62
N LEU A 208 11.95 -30.12 4.17
CA LEU A 208 13.26 -30.38 3.60
C LEU A 208 13.55 -31.89 3.48
N ARG A 209 13.35 -32.66 4.58
CA ARG A 209 13.58 -34.14 4.58
C ARG A 209 12.64 -34.90 3.65
N THR A 210 11.49 -34.39 3.35
CA THR A 210 10.48 -35.03 2.48
C THR A 210 10.54 -34.54 1.03
N GLY A 211 11.54 -33.71 0.67
CA GLY A 211 11.74 -33.21 -0.69
C GLY A 211 10.70 -32.16 -1.13
N ARG A 212 9.95 -31.57 -0.18
CA ARG A 212 9.07 -30.44 -0.48
C ARG A 212 9.82 -29.12 -0.55
N ILE A 213 11.02 -29.06 0.02
CA ILE A 213 12.01 -28.01 -0.14
C ILE A 213 13.17 -28.63 -0.90
N ARG A 214 13.56 -28.06 -2.01
CA ARG A 214 14.58 -28.59 -2.92
C ARG A 214 15.35 -27.48 -3.60
N SER A 215 16.47 -27.86 -4.22
CA SER A 215 17.35 -26.95 -4.98
C SER A 215 17.89 -25.76 -4.17
N CYS A 216 18.05 -25.88 -2.85
CA CYS A 216 18.57 -24.83 -1.99
C CYS A 216 19.92 -25.31 -1.42
N GLU A 217 21.02 -24.63 -1.77
CA GLU A 217 22.40 -25.04 -1.44
C GLU A 217 22.73 -24.73 0.02
N THR A 218 22.22 -23.61 0.53
CA THR A 218 22.43 -23.19 1.91
C THR A 218 21.14 -23.22 2.71
N VAL A 219 21.11 -24.04 3.76
CA VAL A 219 19.95 -24.13 4.68
C VAL A 219 20.32 -23.56 6.03
N VAL A 220 19.67 -22.48 6.42
CA VAL A 220 19.85 -21.81 7.72
C VAL A 220 18.69 -22.18 8.65
N GLU A 221 18.99 -22.92 9.71
CA GLU A 221 18.00 -23.20 10.77
C GLU A 221 17.96 -22.03 11.76
N GLN A 222 16.96 -21.17 11.60
CA GLN A 222 16.78 -20.01 12.46
C GLN A 222 15.32 -19.88 12.90
N VAL A 223 15.09 -19.80 14.21
CA VAL A 223 13.78 -19.39 14.73
C VAL A 223 13.62 -17.90 14.44
N ARG A 224 12.63 -17.56 13.65
CA ARG A 224 12.31 -16.16 13.41
C ARG A 224 11.95 -15.48 14.72
N THR A 225 12.83 -14.63 15.19
CA THR A 225 12.44 -13.52 16.05
C THR A 225 11.90 -12.46 15.12
N LYS A 226 10.61 -12.19 15.11
CA LYS A 226 9.93 -11.14 14.33
C LYS A 226 10.79 -10.54 13.21
N ASP A 227 10.43 -10.70 11.96
CA ASP A 227 11.17 -10.05 10.86
C ASP A 227 11.21 -8.54 11.15
N PRO A 228 12.39 -7.92 11.26
CA PRO A 228 12.47 -6.50 11.54
C PRO A 228 12.09 -5.64 10.34
N THR A 229 11.83 -6.22 9.17
CA THR A 229 11.55 -5.50 7.92
C THR A 229 10.09 -5.61 7.45
N VAL A 230 9.27 -6.45 8.09
CA VAL A 230 7.88 -6.68 7.70
C VAL A 230 6.93 -6.21 8.78
N GLY A 231 6.01 -5.35 8.41
CA GLY A 231 4.88 -4.93 9.21
C GLY A 231 3.88 -6.07 9.49
N VAL A 232 2.71 -5.75 9.94
CA VAL A 232 1.68 -6.76 10.27
C VAL A 232 0.44 -6.57 9.42
N HIS A 233 -0.08 -7.69 8.91
CA HIS A 233 -1.41 -7.74 8.31
C HIS A 233 -2.41 -8.20 9.37
N ARG A 234 -3.31 -7.33 9.79
CA ARG A 234 -4.31 -7.63 10.83
C ARG A 234 -5.72 -7.34 10.36
N MET A 235 -6.56 -8.34 10.42
CA MET A 235 -7.97 -8.27 10.03
C MET A 235 -8.88 -8.59 11.21
N VAL A 236 -9.93 -7.79 11.41
CA VAL A 236 -11.00 -8.08 12.35
C VAL A 236 -12.25 -8.60 11.62
N ARG A 237 -12.77 -9.75 12.08
CA ARG A 237 -14.05 -10.31 11.59
C ARG A 237 -15.19 -10.08 12.60
N SER A 238 -15.15 -9.01 13.36
CA SER A 238 -16.09 -8.75 14.46
C SER A 238 -17.02 -7.60 14.13
N THR A 239 -18.27 -7.70 14.60
CA THR A 239 -19.23 -6.59 14.62
C THR A 239 -19.12 -5.72 15.89
N ARG A 240 -18.25 -6.11 16.84
CA ARG A 240 -17.90 -5.32 18.03
C ARG A 240 -16.61 -4.60 17.75
N GLY A 241 -16.56 -3.31 18.10
CA GLY A 241 -15.37 -2.48 17.92
C GLY A 241 -14.10 -3.11 18.53
N ARG A 242 -13.00 -2.96 17.86
CA ARG A 242 -11.67 -3.49 18.23
C ARG A 242 -10.63 -2.38 18.13
N THR A 243 -9.52 -2.63 18.81
CA THR A 243 -8.31 -1.84 18.62
C THR A 243 -7.28 -2.69 17.89
N LEU A 244 -6.77 -2.19 16.77
CA LEU A 244 -5.66 -2.72 16.02
C LEU A 244 -4.49 -1.74 16.16
N ARG A 245 -3.28 -2.27 16.28
CA ARG A 245 -2.05 -1.49 16.26
C ARG A 245 -1.07 -2.14 15.31
N GLY A 246 -0.45 -1.34 14.50
CA GLY A 246 0.67 -1.71 13.65
C GLY A 246 1.99 -1.89 14.42
N THR A 247 3.05 -1.70 13.69
CA THR A 247 4.46 -1.76 14.10
C THR A 247 5.14 -0.49 13.57
N PRO A 248 6.42 -0.24 13.79
CA PRO A 248 7.12 0.83 13.08
C PRO A 248 7.53 0.48 11.63
N LEU A 249 6.69 -0.25 10.90
CA LEU A 249 6.95 -0.75 9.55
C LEU A 249 5.65 -0.70 8.76
N LYS A 250 5.71 -0.76 7.42
CA LYS A 250 4.56 -0.79 6.54
C LYS A 250 3.57 -1.89 6.96
N ASP A 251 2.43 -1.52 7.44
CA ASP A 251 1.38 -2.40 7.97
C ASP A 251 0.10 -2.34 7.15
N THR A 252 -0.68 -3.41 7.19
CA THR A 252 -2.05 -3.41 6.65
C THR A 252 -3.04 -3.74 7.75
N LEU A 253 -3.90 -2.80 8.10
CA LEU A 253 -4.86 -2.96 9.18
C LEU A 253 -6.29 -2.83 8.66
N LEU A 254 -7.09 -3.87 8.87
CA LEU A 254 -8.48 -3.91 8.46
C LEU A 254 -9.42 -4.01 9.67
N GLY A 255 -10.20 -2.99 9.90
CA GLY A 255 -11.28 -2.98 10.86
C GLY A 255 -12.43 -3.90 10.45
N GLY A 256 -13.36 -4.13 11.37
CA GLY A 256 -14.55 -4.92 11.15
C GLY A 256 -15.77 -4.05 10.86
N SER A 257 -16.96 -4.58 11.15
CA SER A 257 -18.22 -3.83 10.96
C SER A 257 -18.61 -2.97 12.19
N GLY A 258 -17.78 -2.89 13.20
CA GLY A 258 -18.01 -2.16 14.46
C GLY A 258 -17.28 -0.83 14.51
N PRO A 259 -17.39 -0.10 15.64
CA PRO A 259 -16.60 1.11 15.86
C PRO A 259 -15.16 0.74 16.24
N ASP A 260 -14.27 0.77 15.28
CA ASP A 260 -12.90 0.31 15.43
C ASP A 260 -11.92 1.46 15.74
N ARG A 261 -10.74 1.09 16.25
CA ARG A 261 -9.61 1.99 16.45
C ARG A 261 -8.40 1.35 15.79
N LEU A 262 -7.87 2.00 14.77
CA LEU A 262 -6.70 1.58 14.03
C LEU A 262 -5.58 2.59 14.30
N PHE A 263 -4.37 2.09 14.53
CA PHE A 263 -3.15 2.88 14.71
C PHE A 263 -2.07 2.24 13.85
N GLY A 264 -1.58 2.94 12.83
CA GLY A 264 -0.48 2.49 11.98
C GLY A 264 0.82 2.44 12.77
N GLU A 265 1.11 3.43 13.54
CA GLU A 265 2.28 3.73 14.38
C GLU A 265 3.35 4.46 13.55
N ALA A 266 4.17 3.79 12.78
CA ALA A 266 5.13 4.40 11.87
C ALA A 266 5.35 3.48 10.65
N GLY A 267 5.80 4.03 9.53
CA GLY A 267 5.89 3.32 8.25
C GLY A 267 4.74 3.73 7.33
N ASP A 268 4.83 3.36 6.08
CA ASP A 268 3.83 3.71 5.07
C ASP A 268 2.69 2.68 5.11
N ASP A 269 1.64 2.98 5.86
CA ASP A 269 0.62 2.03 6.26
C ASP A 269 -0.63 2.07 5.38
N VAL A 270 -1.35 0.95 5.31
CA VAL A 270 -2.67 0.88 4.69
C VAL A 270 -3.73 0.54 5.74
N LEU A 271 -4.65 1.47 6.01
CA LEU A 271 -5.65 1.32 7.05
C LEU A 271 -7.08 1.43 6.51
N TRP A 272 -7.89 0.40 6.76
CA TRP A 272 -9.28 0.34 6.36
C TRP A 272 -10.21 0.31 7.57
N GLY A 273 -11.07 1.30 7.74
CA GLY A 273 -12.04 1.34 8.84
C GLY A 273 -13.03 0.17 8.80
N ASN A 274 -13.43 -0.29 7.61
CA ASN A 274 -14.41 -1.36 7.48
C ASN A 274 -14.18 -2.23 6.24
N ARG A 275 -14.21 -3.54 6.44
CA ARG A 275 -13.95 -4.57 5.42
C ARG A 275 -14.95 -4.60 4.26
N LEU A 276 -16.20 -4.19 4.43
CA LEU A 276 -17.25 -4.43 3.44
C LEU A 276 -17.93 -3.13 3.01
N PRO A 277 -17.99 -2.85 1.70
CA PRO A 277 -18.76 -1.73 1.17
C PRO A 277 -20.28 -1.91 1.33
N THR A 278 -20.73 -3.12 1.67
CA THR A 278 -22.16 -3.46 1.77
C THR A 278 -22.50 -3.92 3.19
N GLY A 279 -23.13 -3.06 3.96
CA GLY A 279 -23.66 -3.35 5.29
C GLY A 279 -23.85 -2.08 6.10
N PRO A 280 -24.77 -2.05 7.08
CA PRO A 280 -24.91 -0.90 7.96
C PRO A 280 -23.69 -0.86 8.89
N SER A 281 -22.68 -0.08 8.58
CA SER A 281 -21.71 0.31 9.60
C SER A 281 -22.40 1.22 10.60
N ARG A 282 -22.44 0.78 11.85
CA ARG A 282 -22.97 1.58 12.97
C ARG A 282 -21.81 1.81 13.94
N GLY A 283 -21.21 2.96 13.84
CA GLY A 283 -20.14 3.32 14.77
C GLY A 283 -19.31 4.48 14.23
N LEU A 284 -18.43 4.95 15.09
CA LEU A 284 -17.39 5.92 14.77
C LEU A 284 -16.07 5.17 14.78
N ASP A 285 -15.48 5.00 13.61
CA ASP A 285 -14.11 4.49 13.53
C ASP A 285 -13.13 5.65 13.82
N ARG A 286 -12.07 5.32 14.53
CA ARG A 286 -10.92 6.19 14.71
C ARG A 286 -9.72 5.56 14.08
N ILE A 287 -9.16 6.26 13.12
CA ILE A 287 -8.03 5.78 12.32
C ILE A 287 -6.93 6.82 12.42
N ASP A 288 -5.78 6.40 12.81
CA ASP A 288 -4.58 7.19 13.05
C ASP A 288 -3.46 6.51 12.25
N GLY A 289 -2.97 7.18 11.20
CA GLY A 289 -1.89 6.68 10.35
C GLY A 289 -0.61 6.56 11.15
N GLY A 290 -0.16 7.64 11.68
CA GLY A 290 1.08 7.74 12.43
C GLY A 290 2.16 8.48 11.66
N ASP A 291 3.42 8.05 11.75
CA ASP A 291 4.52 8.64 11.00
C ASP A 291 4.71 7.87 9.69
N GLY A 292 4.68 8.50 8.54
CA GLY A 292 4.90 7.88 7.23
C GLY A 292 3.88 8.31 6.19
N ALA A 293 4.02 7.84 4.96
CA ALA A 293 3.06 8.15 3.90
C ALA A 293 1.94 7.12 3.92
N ASP A 294 0.84 7.44 4.60
CA ASP A 294 -0.23 6.50 4.89
C ASP A 294 -1.36 6.54 3.88
N THR A 295 -1.98 5.38 3.65
CA THR A 295 -3.20 5.27 2.85
C THR A 295 -4.36 4.86 3.74
N ILE A 296 -5.33 5.77 3.97
CA ILE A 296 -6.42 5.56 4.92
C ILE A 296 -7.78 5.63 4.23
N TYR A 297 -8.54 4.55 4.35
CA TYR A 297 -9.92 4.46 3.89
C TYR A 297 -10.89 4.42 5.06
N GLY A 298 -11.70 5.45 5.20
CA GLY A 298 -12.80 5.48 6.13
C GLY A 298 -13.94 4.54 5.73
N SER A 299 -14.67 4.08 6.71
CA SER A 299 -15.80 3.17 6.53
C SER A 299 -17.09 3.92 6.10
N ARG A 300 -18.14 3.13 5.82
CA ARG A 300 -19.52 3.65 5.83
C ARG A 300 -19.91 4.00 7.26
N GLY A 301 -20.13 5.24 7.54
CA GLY A 301 -20.45 5.73 8.86
C GLY A 301 -19.70 7.02 9.13
N SER A 302 -19.65 7.42 10.38
CA SER A 302 -18.85 8.57 10.77
C SER A 302 -17.44 8.09 11.12
N ASN A 303 -16.43 8.75 10.58
CA ASN A 303 -15.03 8.41 10.85
C ASN A 303 -14.29 9.62 11.42
N ALA A 304 -13.34 9.35 12.31
CA ALA A 304 -12.32 10.30 12.71
C ALA A 304 -11.00 9.75 12.17
N ILE A 305 -10.43 10.44 11.21
CA ILE A 305 -9.21 10.07 10.49
C ILE A 305 -8.15 11.11 10.78
N ASP A 306 -6.96 10.66 11.11
CA ASP A 306 -5.76 11.46 11.31
C ASP A 306 -4.65 10.80 10.48
N GLY A 307 -4.10 11.50 9.49
CA GLY A 307 -2.98 11.02 8.71
C GLY A 307 -1.73 10.98 9.57
N GLY A 308 -1.31 12.09 10.06
CA GLY A 308 -0.11 12.26 10.88
C GLY A 308 0.98 13.05 10.17
N PRO A 309 2.25 12.80 10.48
CA PRO A 309 3.38 13.30 9.70
C PRO A 309 3.66 12.41 8.49
N GLY A 310 3.65 12.97 7.29
CA GLY A 310 3.94 12.30 6.02
C GLY A 310 3.00 12.75 4.92
N ASP A 311 3.21 12.28 3.71
CA ASP A 311 2.38 12.64 2.55
C ASP A 311 1.24 11.61 2.44
N ASP A 312 0.08 11.92 3.05
CA ASP A 312 -0.99 10.97 3.29
C ASP A 312 -2.10 11.00 2.21
N TYR A 313 -2.66 9.81 1.95
CA TYR A 313 -3.90 9.68 1.18
C TYR A 313 -5.07 9.30 2.11
N LEU A 314 -6.06 10.19 2.25
CA LEU A 314 -7.15 10.07 3.22
C LEU A 314 -8.52 10.08 2.53
N GLN A 315 -9.25 8.96 2.56
CA GLN A 315 -10.59 8.89 2.00
C GLN A 315 -11.66 8.75 3.08
N GLY A 316 -12.60 9.71 3.13
CA GLY A 316 -13.57 9.80 4.22
C GLY A 316 -14.72 8.79 4.20
N GLY A 317 -15.08 8.21 3.05
CA GLY A 317 -16.27 7.35 2.93
C GLY A 317 -17.61 8.06 3.17
N PRO A 318 -18.74 7.36 2.98
CA PRO A 318 -20.07 7.93 3.27
C PRO A 318 -20.31 8.11 4.78
N GLY A 319 -20.80 9.27 5.17
CA GLY A 319 -21.12 9.62 6.56
C GLY A 319 -20.49 10.94 7.02
N ASN A 320 -20.58 11.24 8.31
CA ASN A 320 -20.02 12.48 8.85
C ASN A 320 -18.56 12.22 9.26
N ASN A 321 -17.61 12.73 8.48
CA ASN A 321 -16.21 12.49 8.75
C ASN A 321 -15.52 13.74 9.31
N THR A 322 -14.58 13.51 10.21
CA THR A 322 -13.60 14.51 10.64
C THR A 322 -12.24 13.98 10.22
N ILE A 323 -11.56 14.72 9.37
CA ILE A 323 -10.29 14.30 8.76
C ILE A 323 -9.25 15.37 9.06
N ALA A 324 -8.12 14.96 9.60
CA ALA A 324 -6.90 15.74 9.71
C ALA A 324 -5.85 15.12 8.77
N GLY A 325 -5.18 15.93 7.95
CA GLY A 325 -4.04 15.50 7.16
C GLY A 325 -2.85 15.35 8.09
N GLY A 326 -2.31 16.43 8.53
CA GLY A 326 -1.18 16.46 9.45
C GLY A 326 -0.09 17.39 8.98
N SER A 327 1.10 16.88 8.79
CA SER A 327 2.20 17.61 8.16
C SER A 327 2.74 16.79 7.00
N GLY A 328 2.92 17.40 5.85
CA GLY A 328 3.28 16.79 4.57
C GLY A 328 2.29 17.19 3.48
N ASP A 329 2.52 16.78 2.27
CA ASP A 329 1.68 17.12 1.12
C ASP A 329 0.51 16.12 1.01
N ASP A 330 -0.61 16.40 1.70
CA ASP A 330 -1.71 15.45 1.88
C ASP A 330 -2.73 15.47 0.73
N THR A 331 -3.33 14.32 0.45
CA THR A 331 -4.49 14.20 -0.44
C THR A 331 -5.72 13.71 0.32
N VAL A 332 -6.73 14.59 0.46
CA VAL A 332 -7.99 14.26 1.12
C VAL A 332 -9.12 14.13 0.13
N ARG A 333 -9.81 12.99 0.14
CA ARG A 333 -10.91 12.70 -0.77
C ARG A 333 -12.24 12.48 -0.05
N LEU A 334 -13.25 13.21 -0.46
CA LEU A 334 -14.62 13.11 0.07
C LEU A 334 -15.58 12.64 -1.03
N THR A 335 -15.89 11.35 -1.06
CA THR A 335 -16.74 10.72 -2.10
C THR A 335 -18.19 10.48 -1.65
N GLY A 336 -18.46 10.53 -0.35
CA GLY A 336 -19.75 10.19 0.23
C GLY A 336 -20.55 11.38 0.74
N ASP A 337 -21.86 11.15 0.94
CA ASP A 337 -22.73 12.13 1.56
C ASP A 337 -22.56 12.10 3.10
N GLY A 338 -22.50 13.26 3.73
CA GLY A 338 -22.35 13.47 5.16
C GLY A 338 -21.81 14.88 5.45
N ARG A 339 -21.92 15.33 6.69
CA ARG A 339 -21.31 16.60 7.10
C ARG A 339 -19.84 16.34 7.40
N ASN A 340 -18.97 16.75 6.48
CA ASN A 340 -17.55 16.50 6.60
C ASN A 340 -16.83 17.76 7.08
N ARG A 341 -15.82 17.56 7.93
CA ARG A 341 -14.86 18.59 8.35
C ARG A 341 -13.47 18.07 8.04
N VAL A 342 -12.71 18.86 7.31
CA VAL A 342 -11.33 18.58 6.92
C VAL A 342 -10.44 19.69 7.46
N SER A 343 -9.28 19.32 7.98
CA SER A 343 -8.15 20.19 8.27
C SER A 343 -6.93 19.52 7.65
N THR A 344 -6.33 20.07 6.61
CA THR A 344 -5.21 19.39 5.97
C THR A 344 -3.91 19.60 6.75
N GLY A 345 -3.55 20.80 7.12
CA GLY A 345 -2.44 20.99 8.07
C GLY A 345 -1.28 21.80 7.50
N GLU A 346 -0.07 21.26 7.54
CA GLU A 346 1.14 21.89 6.98
C GLU A 346 1.54 21.12 5.72
N GLY A 347 1.70 21.79 4.59
CA GLY A 347 2.10 21.19 3.31
C GLY A 347 1.34 21.78 2.13
N ASN A 348 1.55 21.21 0.93
CA ASN A 348 0.84 21.65 -0.26
C ASN A 348 -0.30 20.67 -0.58
N ASP A 349 -1.40 20.83 0.09
CA ASP A 349 -2.45 19.84 0.18
C ASP A 349 -3.44 19.87 -0.99
N VAL A 350 -4.03 18.70 -1.26
CA VAL A 350 -5.09 18.56 -2.26
C VAL A 350 -6.36 18.02 -1.62
N VAL A 351 -7.46 18.76 -1.70
CA VAL A 351 -8.77 18.29 -1.23
C VAL A 351 -9.73 18.11 -2.40
N GLU A 352 -10.21 16.90 -2.59
CA GLU A 352 -11.23 16.53 -3.57
C GLU A 352 -12.62 16.41 -2.90
N ALA A 353 -13.45 17.45 -3.01
CA ALA A 353 -14.74 17.52 -2.37
C ALA A 353 -15.88 17.19 -3.35
N TYR A 354 -16.17 15.93 -3.56
CA TYR A 354 -17.26 15.44 -4.42
C TYR A 354 -18.57 15.14 -3.66
N SER A 355 -18.60 15.37 -2.37
CA SER A 355 -19.79 15.23 -1.51
C SER A 355 -20.90 16.20 -1.94
N ARG A 356 -22.18 15.78 -1.85
CA ARG A 356 -23.36 16.64 -2.10
C ARG A 356 -23.83 17.39 -0.86
N THR A 357 -23.26 17.14 0.27
CA THR A 357 -23.63 17.68 1.59
C THR A 357 -22.64 18.76 2.04
N PRO A 358 -22.95 19.57 3.05
CA PRO A 358 -22.07 20.63 3.51
C PRO A 358 -20.71 20.11 3.96
N VAL A 359 -19.65 20.74 3.49
CA VAL A 359 -18.25 20.44 3.85
C VAL A 359 -17.60 21.72 4.36
N THR A 360 -16.81 21.60 5.43
CA THR A 360 -15.91 22.65 5.90
C THR A 360 -14.49 22.18 5.74
N ILE A 361 -13.66 22.96 5.05
CA ILE A 361 -12.26 22.67 4.77
C ILE A 361 -11.42 23.82 5.32
N ASP A 362 -10.46 23.48 6.14
CA ASP A 362 -9.39 24.36 6.62
C ASP A 362 -8.09 23.79 6.06
N CYS A 363 -7.48 24.52 5.13
CA CYS A 363 -6.32 24.02 4.42
C CYS A 363 -5.01 24.21 5.20
N GLY A 364 -5.00 25.13 6.18
CA GLY A 364 -3.79 25.33 7.02
C GLY A 364 -2.72 26.16 6.38
N ALA A 365 -1.50 25.63 6.32
CA ALA A 365 -0.33 26.39 5.85
C ALA A 365 0.34 25.67 4.69
N GLY A 366 0.45 26.33 3.55
CA GLY A 366 1.08 25.80 2.34
C GLY A 366 0.50 26.36 1.05
N GLY A 367 0.66 25.62 -0.04
CA GLY A 367 0.14 25.97 -1.36
C GLY A 367 -1.05 25.12 -1.77
N ASP A 368 -2.17 25.24 -1.06
CA ASP A 368 -3.26 24.29 -1.05
C ASP A 368 -4.25 24.41 -2.21
N ARG A 369 -4.75 23.25 -2.64
CA ARG A 369 -5.71 23.15 -3.74
C ARG A 369 -6.99 22.44 -3.31
N VAL A 370 -8.14 23.06 -3.53
CA VAL A 370 -9.45 22.43 -3.31
C VAL A 370 -10.21 22.29 -4.63
N ASN A 371 -10.51 21.05 -5.00
CA ASN A 371 -11.33 20.72 -6.15
C ASN A 371 -12.77 20.43 -5.70
N ILE A 372 -13.71 21.28 -6.05
CA ILE A 372 -15.11 21.13 -5.67
C ILE A 372 -15.91 20.60 -6.87
N GLY A 373 -16.50 19.42 -6.72
CA GLY A 373 -17.37 18.82 -7.73
C GLY A 373 -18.78 19.43 -7.73
N PHE A 374 -19.78 18.66 -7.31
CA PHE A 374 -21.22 19.05 -7.39
C PHE A 374 -21.73 19.83 -6.17
N ASN A 375 -20.88 20.11 -5.19
CA ASN A 375 -21.32 20.69 -3.92
C ASN A 375 -21.34 22.21 -3.94
N ARG A 376 -22.51 22.81 -3.65
CA ARG A 376 -22.68 24.26 -3.52
C ARG A 376 -22.44 24.77 -2.10
N HIS A 377 -22.25 23.88 -1.12
CA HIS A 377 -22.16 24.20 0.31
C HIS A 377 -20.79 23.85 0.89
N VAL A 378 -19.71 24.18 0.17
CA VAL A 378 -18.36 24.05 0.67
C VAL A 378 -17.89 25.39 1.24
N LYS A 379 -17.44 25.38 2.50
CA LYS A 379 -16.77 26.48 3.16
C LYS A 379 -15.27 26.16 3.25
N THR A 380 -14.43 27.04 2.71
CA THR A 380 -12.98 26.92 2.74
C THR A 380 -12.36 28.05 3.57
N VAL A 381 -11.26 27.74 4.26
CA VAL A 381 -10.42 28.69 5.01
C VAL A 381 -8.96 28.35 4.72
N GLY A 382 -8.12 29.32 4.49
CA GLY A 382 -6.68 29.14 4.27
C GLY A 382 -6.31 28.43 2.97
N CYS A 383 -7.18 28.33 1.98
CA CYS A 383 -6.92 27.61 0.74
C CYS A 383 -6.55 28.56 -0.41
N GLU A 384 -5.38 28.40 -1.03
CA GLU A 384 -4.83 29.31 -2.07
C GLU A 384 -5.51 29.12 -3.41
N THR A 385 -5.89 27.90 -3.75
CA THR A 385 -6.56 27.58 -5.01
C THR A 385 -7.85 26.81 -4.80
N VAL A 386 -8.98 27.39 -5.21
CA VAL A 386 -10.29 26.73 -5.14
C VAL A 386 -10.91 26.62 -6.53
N THR A 387 -10.95 25.41 -7.07
CA THR A 387 -11.53 25.12 -8.39
C THR A 387 -12.93 24.53 -8.24
N LYS A 388 -13.91 25.15 -8.89
CA LYS A 388 -15.31 24.70 -8.90
C LYS A 388 -15.68 24.15 -10.26
N ARG A 389 -16.04 22.88 -10.34
CA ARG A 389 -16.51 22.23 -11.56
C ARG A 389 -18.02 22.01 -11.45
N TYR A 390 -18.81 23.07 -11.70
CA TYR A 390 -20.26 22.92 -11.87
C TYR A 390 -20.55 22.70 -13.37
N LYS A 391 -21.18 21.60 -13.68
CA LYS A 391 -21.93 21.40 -14.91
C LYS A 391 -23.41 21.20 -14.60
#